data_04e97cafab409f4fbb63ae8970fc4611
#
_entry.id   04e97cafab409f4fbb63ae8970fc4611
#
_cell.length_a   1.000
_cell.length_b   1.000
_cell.length_c   1.000
_cell.angle_alpha   90.00
_cell.angle_beta   90.00
_cell.angle_gamma   90.00
#
_symmetry.space_group_name_H-M   'P 1'
#
loop_
_entity.id
_entity.type
_entity.pdbx_description
1 polymer ?
#
loop_
_entity_poly.entity_id
_entity_poly.type
_entity_poly.pdbx_seq_one_letter_code
_entity_poly.pdbx_strand_id
1 'polypeptide(L)'
;MMRFVGLAMIILAHVGAPPLIWQLRNFDVPLMVLVSGLSLGLCETSQSYALYVWKRIKRLVFPVWIFLTAYFLLIYSTGYPIQLSNAESIPRSYLLLSGYSWIIRVFVLVALVAPVLWRWNRQIRSQTRYWSLLGAVYLGYELLRYATIGSGAGEIFESTVLYLIPYALVFAVGLRLPELSRHQVLRATVGLFVICSAVGVALYAVSGKFIFTQEFKYPPSLYYLSYALGMSGVVWLTADALLVTIKHWGVLKPVVFVAQNSLWIYLWHMAFVDIFQLPFYIKYPGVFASASLVTLVQV
;
A
#
# COMPACT_ATOMS: atom_id res chain seq x y z
N MET A 1 1.83 14.86 0.90
CA MET A 1 2.67 14.45 2.02
C MET A 1 2.58 12.94 2.29
N MET A 2 1.45 12.41 2.73
CA MET A 2 1.28 10.99 3.08
C MET A 2 1.66 10.02 1.94
N ARG A 3 1.34 10.34 0.67
CA ARG A 3 1.79 9.53 -0.49
C ARG A 3 3.31 9.48 -0.63
N PHE A 4 3.99 10.58 -0.37
CA PHE A 4 5.46 10.62 -0.35
C PHE A 4 6.01 9.66 0.71
N VAL A 5 5.48 9.72 1.94
CA VAL A 5 5.89 8.81 3.03
C VAL A 5 5.62 7.36 2.63
N GLY A 6 4.42 7.05 2.12
CA GLY A 6 4.08 5.68 1.70
C GLY A 6 5.03 5.12 0.64
N LEU A 7 5.34 5.92 -0.39
CA LEU A 7 6.29 5.51 -1.44
C LEU A 7 7.71 5.33 -0.88
N ALA A 8 8.18 6.24 -0.03
CA ALA A 8 9.49 6.13 0.61
C ALA A 8 9.61 4.83 1.42
N MET A 9 8.54 4.46 2.16
CA MET A 9 8.51 3.20 2.90
C MET A 9 8.45 1.97 1.98
N ILE A 10 7.78 2.05 0.82
CA ILE A 10 7.78 0.95 -0.17
C ILE A 10 9.19 0.73 -0.73
N ILE A 11 9.89 1.78 -1.12
CA ILE A 11 11.27 1.67 -1.64
C ILE A 11 12.20 1.11 -0.55
N LEU A 12 12.03 1.57 0.69
CA LEU A 12 12.76 1.08 1.84
C LEU A 12 12.59 -0.44 2.06
N ALA A 13 11.47 -1.00 1.66
CA ALA A 13 11.20 -2.44 1.72
C ALA A 13 12.12 -3.28 0.83
N HIS A 14 12.60 -2.73 -0.27
CA HIS A 14 13.26 -3.48 -1.33
C HIS A 14 14.78 -3.31 -1.37
N VAL A 15 15.34 -2.51 -0.46
CA VAL A 15 16.78 -2.17 -0.49
C VAL A 15 17.61 -2.88 0.59
N GLY A 16 17.06 -3.92 1.24
CA GLY A 16 17.77 -4.70 2.26
C GLY A 16 17.90 -3.96 3.59
N ALA A 17 16.86 -3.27 4.02
CA ALA A 17 16.85 -2.57 5.32
C ALA A 17 17.06 -3.52 6.50
N PRO A 18 17.76 -3.06 7.59
CA PRO A 18 17.87 -3.83 8.83
C PRO A 18 16.50 -4.23 9.40
N PRO A 19 16.41 -5.37 10.14
CA PRO A 19 15.15 -5.94 10.60
C PRO A 19 14.23 -4.96 11.33
N LEU A 20 14.76 -4.12 12.20
CA LEU A 20 13.99 -3.11 12.94
C LEU A 20 13.40 -2.05 11.99
N ILE A 21 14.18 -1.53 11.06
CA ILE A 21 13.73 -0.56 10.07
C ILE A 21 12.70 -1.22 9.15
N TRP A 22 12.94 -2.48 8.79
CA TRP A 22 12.03 -3.28 7.98
C TRP A 22 10.68 -3.51 8.65
N GLN A 23 10.65 -3.71 9.97
CA GLN A 23 9.42 -3.75 10.76
C GLN A 23 8.73 -2.37 10.80
N LEU A 24 9.47 -1.30 11.12
CA LEU A 24 8.91 0.04 11.27
C LEU A 24 8.24 0.57 10.00
N ARG A 25 8.78 0.22 8.81
CA ARG A 25 8.20 0.66 7.53
C ARG A 25 6.96 -0.11 7.08
N ASN A 26 6.56 -1.20 7.77
CA ASN A 26 5.57 -2.18 7.31
C ASN A 26 4.11 -1.68 7.32
N PHE A 27 3.89 -0.40 7.15
CA PHE A 27 2.58 0.25 6.97
C PHE A 27 2.42 0.87 5.57
N ASP A 28 3.38 0.67 4.71
CA ASP A 28 3.56 1.25 3.38
C ASP A 28 2.30 1.13 2.49
N VAL A 29 1.86 -0.08 2.19
CA VAL A 29 0.73 -0.34 1.29
C VAL A 29 -0.61 0.08 1.90
N PRO A 30 -0.94 -0.27 3.16
CA PRO A 30 -2.15 0.25 3.81
C PRO A 30 -2.23 1.77 3.85
N LEU A 31 -1.12 2.48 4.12
CA LEU A 31 -1.07 3.94 4.05
C LEU A 31 -1.45 4.46 2.66
N MET A 32 -0.90 3.87 1.60
CA MET A 32 -1.18 4.29 0.22
C MET A 32 -2.64 4.03 -0.16
N VAL A 33 -3.22 2.91 0.26
CA VAL A 33 -4.63 2.58 0.05
C VAL A 33 -5.54 3.53 0.85
N LEU A 34 -5.21 3.79 2.11
CA LEU A 34 -5.92 4.75 2.97
C LEU A 34 -5.94 6.15 2.34
N VAL A 35 -4.79 6.62 1.84
CA VAL A 35 -4.69 7.93 1.15
C VAL A 35 -5.48 7.95 -0.15
N SER A 36 -5.65 6.80 -0.82
CA SER A 36 -6.50 6.71 -2.01
C SER A 36 -7.98 6.88 -1.64
N GLY A 37 -8.42 6.28 -0.53
CA GLY A 37 -9.75 6.48 0.06
C GLY A 37 -9.96 7.93 0.50
N LEU A 38 -9.02 8.49 1.26
CA LEU A 38 -9.02 9.91 1.69
C LEU A 38 -9.17 10.85 0.49
N SER A 39 -8.38 10.63 -0.57
CA SER A 39 -8.44 11.46 -1.78
C SER A 39 -9.79 11.38 -2.48
N LEU A 40 -10.43 10.21 -2.51
CA LEU A 40 -11.76 10.06 -3.10
C LEU A 40 -12.85 10.65 -2.19
N GLY A 41 -12.70 10.53 -0.86
CA GLY A 41 -13.63 11.13 0.12
C GLY A 41 -13.71 12.65 0.01
N LEU A 42 -12.59 13.29 -0.31
CA LEU A 42 -12.50 14.75 -0.51
C LEU A 42 -12.99 15.21 -1.88
N CYS A 43 -13.21 14.29 -2.84
CA CYS A 43 -13.67 14.63 -4.17
C CYS A 43 -15.19 14.42 -4.29
N GLU A 44 -15.89 15.39 -4.87
CA GLU A 44 -17.24 15.19 -5.36
C GLU A 44 -17.17 14.54 -6.75
N THR A 45 -17.59 13.29 -6.86
CA THR A 45 -17.60 12.59 -8.16
C THR A 45 -19.03 12.42 -8.66
N SER A 46 -19.33 13.05 -9.78
CA SER A 46 -20.57 12.83 -10.55
C SER A 46 -20.38 11.80 -11.68
N GLN A 47 -19.23 11.12 -11.71
CA GLN A 47 -18.88 10.21 -12.80
C GLN A 47 -19.64 8.88 -12.70
N SER A 48 -19.99 8.32 -13.87
CA SER A 48 -20.53 6.96 -13.93
C SER A 48 -19.50 5.93 -13.44
N TYR A 49 -20.00 4.80 -12.91
CA TYR A 49 -19.16 3.70 -12.43
C TYR A 49 -18.14 3.24 -13.49
N ALA A 50 -18.62 2.97 -14.71
CA ALA A 50 -17.79 2.49 -15.79
C ALA A 50 -16.66 3.48 -16.15
N LEU A 51 -16.97 4.77 -16.22
CA LEU A 51 -16.01 5.81 -16.54
C LEU A 51 -14.94 5.96 -15.42
N TYR A 52 -15.36 5.87 -14.15
CA TYR A 52 -14.43 5.91 -13.02
C TYR A 52 -13.45 4.73 -13.08
N VAL A 53 -13.97 3.50 -13.19
CA VAL A 53 -13.16 2.28 -13.22
C VAL A 53 -12.22 2.31 -14.44
N TRP A 54 -12.70 2.68 -15.62
CA TRP A 54 -11.88 2.78 -16.83
C TRP A 54 -10.72 3.77 -16.68
N LYS A 55 -10.98 4.96 -16.11
CA LYS A 55 -9.93 5.94 -15.84
C LYS A 55 -8.88 5.40 -14.85
N ARG A 56 -9.30 4.62 -13.85
CA ARG A 56 -8.39 4.00 -12.88
C ARG A 56 -7.56 2.89 -13.51
N ILE A 57 -8.17 2.01 -14.31
CA ILE A 57 -7.46 0.97 -15.05
C ILE A 57 -6.41 1.60 -15.97
N LYS A 58 -6.78 2.58 -16.79
CA LYS A 58 -5.82 3.28 -17.67
C LYS A 58 -4.65 3.88 -16.90
N ARG A 59 -4.91 4.47 -15.75
CA ARG A 59 -3.89 5.12 -14.94
C ARG A 59 -2.99 4.14 -14.17
N LEU A 60 -3.48 2.95 -13.85
CA LEU A 60 -2.73 1.96 -13.06
C LEU A 60 -2.09 0.90 -13.94
N VAL A 61 -2.83 0.34 -14.90
CA VAL A 61 -2.40 -0.85 -15.65
C VAL A 61 -1.52 -0.48 -16.86
N PHE A 62 -1.89 0.54 -17.64
CA PHE A 62 -1.11 0.92 -18.83
C PHE A 62 0.31 1.37 -18.51
N PRO A 63 0.57 2.22 -17.49
CA PRO A 63 1.95 2.51 -17.09
C PRO A 63 2.75 1.27 -16.71
N VAL A 64 2.11 0.29 -16.03
CA VAL A 64 2.78 -0.97 -15.67
C VAL A 64 3.14 -1.76 -16.92
N TRP A 65 2.23 -1.91 -17.88
CA TRP A 65 2.50 -2.62 -19.12
C TRP A 65 3.61 -1.96 -19.94
N ILE A 66 3.58 -0.62 -20.05
CA ILE A 66 4.63 0.15 -20.74
C ILE A 66 5.98 -0.09 -20.05
N PHE A 67 6.02 0.04 -18.71
CA PHE A 67 7.24 -0.20 -17.94
C PHE A 67 7.75 -1.63 -18.11
N LEU A 68 6.90 -2.65 -17.96
CA LEU A 68 7.29 -4.05 -18.09
C LEU A 68 7.84 -4.35 -19.48
N THR A 69 7.23 -3.79 -20.53
CA THR A 69 7.73 -3.96 -21.90
C THR A 69 9.12 -3.36 -22.05
N ALA A 70 9.32 -2.11 -21.61
CA ALA A 70 10.62 -1.45 -21.66
C ALA A 70 11.66 -2.20 -20.81
N TYR A 71 11.28 -2.64 -19.63
CA TYR A 71 12.12 -3.37 -18.69
C TYR A 71 12.57 -4.73 -19.26
N PHE A 72 11.65 -5.54 -19.80
CA PHE A 72 12.00 -6.84 -20.40
C PHE A 72 12.82 -6.68 -21.67
N LEU A 73 12.57 -5.66 -22.50
CA LEU A 73 13.40 -5.35 -23.66
C LEU A 73 14.83 -4.97 -23.25
N LEU A 74 14.97 -4.16 -22.20
CA LEU A 74 16.28 -3.79 -21.66
C LEU A 74 17.05 -5.01 -21.15
N ILE A 75 16.39 -5.89 -20.39
CA ILE A 75 16.98 -7.13 -19.89
C ILE A 75 17.45 -8.01 -21.06
N TYR A 76 16.56 -8.23 -22.03
CA TYR A 76 16.87 -9.04 -23.20
C TYR A 76 18.06 -8.49 -23.99
N SER A 77 18.14 -7.17 -24.18
CA SER A 77 19.21 -6.52 -24.92
C SER A 77 20.57 -6.51 -24.21
N THR A 78 20.56 -6.48 -22.87
CA THR A 78 21.79 -6.41 -22.07
C THR A 78 22.28 -7.78 -21.59
N GLY A 79 21.46 -8.83 -21.73
CA GLY A 79 21.78 -10.17 -21.21
C GLY A 79 21.90 -10.22 -19.67
N TYR A 80 21.39 -9.21 -18.97
CA TYR A 80 21.51 -9.11 -17.52
C TYR A 80 20.67 -10.21 -16.85
N PRO A 81 21.27 -11.03 -15.96
CA PRO A 81 20.56 -12.12 -15.32
C PRO A 81 19.64 -11.58 -14.21
N ILE A 82 18.38 -11.29 -14.54
CA ILE A 82 17.40 -10.87 -13.55
C ILE A 82 16.47 -12.04 -13.17
N GLN A 83 16.14 -12.12 -11.89
CA GLN A 83 15.29 -13.19 -11.32
C GLN A 83 13.87 -13.26 -11.93
N LEU A 84 13.42 -12.22 -12.62
CA LEU A 84 12.14 -12.16 -13.34
C LEU A 84 12.17 -12.78 -14.76
N SER A 85 13.32 -13.25 -15.21
CA SER A 85 13.53 -13.66 -16.62
C SER A 85 13.06 -15.08 -16.96
N ASN A 86 12.43 -15.80 -16.04
CA ASN A 86 11.80 -17.06 -16.38
C ASN A 86 10.59 -16.78 -17.28
N ALA A 87 10.55 -17.42 -18.45
CA ALA A 87 9.49 -17.22 -19.47
C ALA A 87 8.06 -17.34 -18.89
N GLU A 88 7.87 -18.14 -17.86
CA GLU A 88 6.59 -18.30 -17.15
C GLU A 88 6.24 -17.08 -16.27
N SER A 89 7.22 -16.32 -15.80
CA SER A 89 6.98 -15.15 -14.94
C SER A 89 6.54 -13.91 -15.72
N ILE A 90 6.87 -13.82 -17.02
CA ILE A 90 6.53 -12.67 -17.87
C ILE A 90 5.01 -12.52 -18.03
N PRO A 91 4.23 -13.51 -18.50
CA PRO A 91 2.78 -13.39 -18.59
C PRO A 91 2.12 -13.10 -17.23
N ARG A 92 2.58 -13.74 -16.16
CA ARG A 92 2.08 -13.51 -14.80
C ARG A 92 2.31 -12.08 -14.33
N SER A 93 3.43 -11.45 -14.73
CA SER A 93 3.72 -10.04 -14.42
C SER A 93 2.75 -9.09 -15.11
N TYR A 94 2.44 -9.30 -16.40
CA TYR A 94 1.43 -8.51 -17.13
C TYR A 94 0.02 -8.69 -16.57
N LEU A 95 -0.30 -9.87 -16.04
CA LEU A 95 -1.57 -10.16 -15.36
C LEU A 95 -1.57 -9.66 -13.90
N LEU A 96 -0.50 -9.02 -13.44
CA LEU A 96 -0.33 -8.53 -12.06
C LEU A 96 -0.35 -9.67 -11.00
N LEU A 97 0.04 -10.87 -11.39
CA LEU A 97 -0.02 -12.06 -10.53
C LEU A 97 1.33 -12.43 -9.88
N SER A 98 2.43 -11.80 -10.31
CA SER A 98 3.77 -12.15 -9.82
C SER A 98 4.59 -10.95 -9.39
N GLY A 99 5.61 -11.22 -8.58
CA GLY A 99 6.64 -10.27 -8.17
C GLY A 99 6.06 -9.01 -7.52
N TYR A 100 6.66 -7.91 -7.85
CA TYR A 100 6.31 -6.60 -7.29
C TYR A 100 4.95 -6.06 -7.77
N SER A 101 4.35 -6.63 -8.83
CA SER A 101 3.09 -6.15 -9.40
C SER A 101 1.85 -6.38 -8.48
N TRP A 102 1.97 -7.20 -7.43
CA TRP A 102 0.88 -7.50 -6.50
C TRP A 102 0.26 -6.23 -5.87
N ILE A 103 1.08 -5.20 -5.59
CA ILE A 103 0.59 -3.92 -5.06
C ILE A 103 -0.37 -3.25 -6.05
N ILE A 104 -0.01 -3.25 -7.34
CA ILE A 104 -0.86 -2.68 -8.40
C ILE A 104 -2.18 -3.45 -8.49
N ARG A 105 -2.13 -4.79 -8.37
CA ARG A 105 -3.35 -5.61 -8.30
C ARG A 105 -4.26 -5.17 -7.15
N VAL A 106 -3.72 -4.95 -5.95
CA VAL A 106 -4.49 -4.42 -4.81
C VAL A 106 -5.17 -3.11 -5.17
N PHE A 107 -4.46 -2.16 -5.79
CA PHE A 107 -5.05 -0.88 -6.20
C PHE A 107 -6.13 -1.05 -7.28
N VAL A 108 -5.98 -1.97 -8.22
CA VAL A 108 -6.99 -2.28 -9.24
C VAL A 108 -8.22 -2.89 -8.57
N LEU A 109 -8.06 -3.88 -7.70
CA LEU A 109 -9.16 -4.51 -6.96
C LEU A 109 -9.93 -3.48 -6.13
N VAL A 110 -9.23 -2.63 -5.38
CA VAL A 110 -9.86 -1.56 -4.60
C VAL A 110 -10.55 -0.54 -5.51
N ALA A 111 -9.99 -0.21 -6.67
CA ALA A 111 -10.62 0.71 -7.63
C ALA A 111 -11.96 0.18 -8.17
N LEU A 112 -12.11 -1.14 -8.32
CA LEU A 112 -13.37 -1.77 -8.75
C LEU A 112 -14.48 -1.57 -7.72
N VAL A 113 -14.18 -1.62 -6.43
CA VAL A 113 -15.17 -1.47 -5.36
C VAL A 113 -15.30 -0.03 -4.83
N ALA A 114 -14.34 0.84 -5.15
CA ALA A 114 -14.27 2.21 -4.63
C ALA A 114 -15.55 3.04 -4.86
N PRO A 115 -16.22 3.03 -6.03
CA PRO A 115 -17.45 3.79 -6.22
C PRO A 115 -18.61 3.29 -5.35
N VAL A 116 -18.66 1.97 -5.09
CA VAL A 116 -19.67 1.37 -4.20
C VAL A 116 -19.41 1.80 -2.76
N LEU A 117 -18.15 1.68 -2.30
CA LEU A 117 -17.74 2.11 -0.96
C LEU A 117 -17.96 3.62 -0.74
N TRP A 118 -17.70 4.44 -1.75
CA TRP A 118 -17.94 5.88 -1.68
C TRP A 118 -19.43 6.21 -1.54
N ARG A 119 -20.33 5.56 -2.32
CA ARG A 119 -21.77 5.71 -2.17
C ARG A 119 -22.24 5.29 -0.80
N TRP A 120 -21.77 4.14 -0.33
CA TRP A 120 -22.08 3.60 0.98
C TRP A 120 -21.63 4.53 2.11
N ASN A 121 -20.40 5.08 2.03
CA ASN A 121 -19.91 6.08 2.98
C ASN A 121 -20.85 7.29 3.09
N ARG A 122 -21.36 7.80 1.96
CA ARG A 122 -22.28 8.94 1.93
C ARG A 122 -23.67 8.61 2.45
N GLN A 123 -24.15 7.39 2.29
CA GLN A 123 -25.47 6.97 2.77
C GLN A 123 -25.50 6.76 4.29
N ILE A 124 -24.41 6.30 4.90
CA ILE A 124 -24.34 6.02 6.33
C ILE A 124 -23.86 7.26 7.08
N ARG A 125 -24.82 8.06 7.58
CA ARG A 125 -24.49 9.27 8.36
C ARG A 125 -24.00 8.96 9.79
N SER A 126 -24.50 7.88 10.40
CA SER A 126 -24.14 7.49 11.77
C SER A 126 -22.71 6.92 11.83
N GLN A 127 -21.85 7.55 12.61
CA GLN A 127 -20.47 7.08 12.85
C GLN A 127 -20.48 5.68 13.49
N THR A 128 -21.29 5.46 14.53
CA THR A 128 -21.37 4.16 15.20
C THR A 128 -21.75 3.06 14.22
N ARG A 129 -22.83 3.26 13.44
CA ARG A 129 -23.26 2.28 12.43
C ARG A 129 -22.17 2.00 11.39
N TYR A 130 -21.46 3.04 10.94
CA TYR A 130 -20.37 2.89 9.96
C TYR A 130 -19.26 1.99 10.50
N TRP A 131 -18.74 2.31 11.69
CA TRP A 131 -17.64 1.55 12.30
C TRP A 131 -18.06 0.15 12.71
N SER A 132 -19.29 -0.05 13.21
CA SER A 132 -19.81 -1.39 13.52
C SER A 132 -19.91 -2.28 12.28
N LEU A 133 -20.35 -1.73 11.14
CA LEU A 133 -20.39 -2.47 9.88
C LEU A 133 -18.99 -2.80 9.36
N LEU A 134 -18.04 -1.87 9.41
CA LEU A 134 -16.63 -2.17 9.05
C LEU A 134 -16.06 -3.26 9.95
N GLY A 135 -16.32 -3.18 11.27
CA GLY A 135 -15.90 -4.20 12.24
C GLY A 135 -16.52 -5.57 11.96
N ALA A 136 -17.82 -5.63 11.65
CA ALA A 136 -18.50 -6.87 11.30
C ALA A 136 -17.95 -7.51 10.01
N VAL A 137 -17.71 -6.70 8.97
CA VAL A 137 -17.08 -7.18 7.73
C VAL A 137 -15.65 -7.66 8.00
N TYR A 138 -14.91 -6.97 8.86
CA TYR A 138 -13.57 -7.38 9.23
C TYR A 138 -13.55 -8.72 10.00
N LEU A 139 -14.48 -8.90 10.96
CA LEU A 139 -14.62 -10.17 11.67
C LEU A 139 -14.99 -11.31 10.72
N GLY A 140 -15.92 -11.07 9.79
CA GLY A 140 -16.24 -12.04 8.73
C GLY A 140 -15.03 -12.39 7.86
N TYR A 141 -14.20 -11.40 7.55
CA TYR A 141 -12.94 -11.61 6.83
C TYR A 141 -11.95 -12.48 7.63
N GLU A 142 -11.76 -12.23 8.92
CA GLU A 142 -10.85 -13.04 9.75
C GLU A 142 -11.33 -14.50 9.85
N LEU A 143 -12.64 -14.72 9.97
CA LEU A 143 -13.22 -16.06 9.94
C LEU A 143 -12.98 -16.74 8.60
N LEU A 144 -13.21 -16.04 7.48
CA LEU A 144 -12.94 -16.55 6.13
C LEU A 144 -11.45 -16.87 5.95
N ARG A 145 -10.57 -15.95 6.35
CA ARG A 145 -9.12 -16.13 6.28
C ARG A 145 -8.67 -17.37 7.06
N TYR A 146 -9.16 -17.52 8.29
CA TYR A 146 -8.83 -18.68 9.12
C TYR A 146 -9.33 -20.00 8.51
N ALA A 147 -10.55 -20.01 7.95
CA ALA A 147 -11.12 -21.19 7.32
C ALA A 147 -10.43 -21.59 6.01
N THR A 148 -9.78 -20.63 5.34
CA THR A 148 -9.15 -20.87 4.02
C THR A 148 -7.65 -21.14 4.08
N ILE A 149 -6.96 -20.73 5.14
CA ILE A 149 -5.54 -21.03 5.33
C ILE A 149 -5.34 -22.55 5.42
N GLY A 150 -4.57 -23.09 4.48
CA GLY A 150 -4.28 -24.54 4.39
C GLY A 150 -5.40 -25.40 3.80
N SER A 151 -6.53 -24.82 3.37
CA SER A 151 -7.65 -25.56 2.78
C SER A 151 -7.48 -25.89 1.29
N GLY A 152 -6.43 -25.37 0.63
CA GLY A 152 -6.25 -25.51 -0.82
C GLY A 152 -7.26 -24.70 -1.65
N ALA A 153 -7.76 -23.58 -1.12
CA ALA A 153 -8.77 -22.72 -1.76
C ALA A 153 -8.36 -22.13 -3.13
N GLY A 154 -7.12 -22.33 -3.53
CA GLY A 154 -6.56 -21.92 -4.82
C GLY A 154 -5.94 -20.52 -4.82
N GLU A 155 -4.82 -20.39 -5.53
CA GLU A 155 -4.00 -19.17 -5.58
C GLU A 155 -4.80 -17.92 -6.00
N ILE A 156 -5.72 -18.06 -6.94
CA ILE A 156 -6.54 -16.94 -7.44
C ILE A 156 -7.48 -16.41 -6.35
N PHE A 157 -8.13 -17.29 -5.61
CA PHE A 157 -9.02 -16.90 -4.51
C PHE A 157 -8.21 -16.19 -3.41
N GLU A 158 -7.14 -16.81 -2.94
CA GLU A 158 -6.28 -16.26 -1.90
C GLU A 158 -5.73 -14.90 -2.30
N SER A 159 -5.18 -14.80 -3.51
CA SER A 159 -4.57 -13.57 -4.00
C SER A 159 -5.57 -12.47 -4.40
N THR A 160 -6.85 -12.77 -4.52
CA THR A 160 -7.89 -11.81 -4.90
C THR A 160 -8.79 -11.47 -3.71
N VAL A 161 -9.52 -12.44 -3.17
CA VAL A 161 -10.54 -12.19 -2.14
C VAL A 161 -9.90 -11.81 -0.81
N LEU A 162 -8.86 -12.55 -0.38
CA LEU A 162 -8.17 -12.28 0.88
C LEU A 162 -7.32 -11.00 0.87
N TYR A 163 -7.13 -10.39 -0.31
CA TYR A 163 -6.54 -9.05 -0.43
C TYR A 163 -7.60 -7.96 -0.63
N LEU A 164 -8.63 -8.24 -1.44
CA LEU A 164 -9.67 -7.25 -1.72
C LEU A 164 -10.36 -6.79 -0.43
N ILE A 165 -10.82 -7.72 0.41
CA ILE A 165 -11.63 -7.37 1.59
C ILE A 165 -10.86 -6.47 2.56
N PRO A 166 -9.67 -6.84 3.08
CA PRO A 166 -8.97 -6.01 4.06
C PRO A 166 -8.53 -4.67 3.48
N TYR A 167 -8.08 -4.62 2.22
CA TYR A 167 -7.70 -3.35 1.60
C TYR A 167 -8.91 -2.48 1.22
N ALA A 168 -10.07 -3.05 0.90
CA ALA A 168 -11.32 -2.31 0.74
C ALA A 168 -11.76 -1.67 2.07
N LEU A 169 -11.57 -2.36 3.20
CA LEU A 169 -11.82 -1.81 4.53
C LEU A 169 -10.84 -0.67 4.86
N VAL A 170 -9.55 -0.83 4.58
CA VAL A 170 -8.56 0.26 4.73
C VAL A 170 -8.94 1.48 3.87
N PHE A 171 -9.38 1.25 2.65
CA PHE A 171 -9.88 2.31 1.77
C PHE A 171 -11.13 3.00 2.34
N ALA A 172 -12.07 2.23 2.89
CA ALA A 172 -13.27 2.77 3.54
C ALA A 172 -12.92 3.60 4.79
N VAL A 173 -11.95 3.19 5.61
CA VAL A 173 -11.39 4.03 6.68
C VAL A 173 -10.88 5.35 6.12
N GLY A 174 -10.14 5.32 5.01
CA GLY A 174 -9.65 6.52 4.32
C GLY A 174 -10.77 7.44 3.83
N LEU A 175 -11.87 6.89 3.28
CA LEU A 175 -13.05 7.67 2.87
C LEU A 175 -13.65 8.48 4.04
N ARG A 176 -13.69 7.89 5.23
CA ARG A 176 -14.29 8.49 6.43
C ARG A 176 -13.36 9.44 7.18
N LEU A 177 -12.06 9.34 6.95
CA LEU A 177 -11.03 10.08 7.69
C LEU A 177 -11.24 11.60 7.71
N PRO A 178 -11.69 12.28 6.61
CA PRO A 178 -11.95 13.72 6.62
C PRO A 178 -13.05 14.18 7.58
N GLU A 179 -13.95 13.27 7.95
CA GLU A 179 -15.08 13.57 8.85
C GLU A 179 -14.72 13.39 10.32
N LEU A 180 -13.53 12.85 10.61
CA LEU A 180 -13.08 12.60 11.98
C LEU A 180 -12.32 13.77 12.55
N SER A 181 -12.62 14.10 13.82
CA SER A 181 -11.81 15.03 14.57
C SER A 181 -10.42 14.47 14.89
N ARG A 182 -9.44 15.35 15.09
CA ARG A 182 -8.07 14.96 15.46
C ARG A 182 -8.04 14.05 16.71
N HIS A 183 -8.90 14.31 17.69
CA HIS A 183 -9.01 13.50 18.91
C HIS A 183 -9.58 12.09 18.63
N GLN A 184 -10.53 11.97 17.70
CA GLN A 184 -11.05 10.66 17.29
C GLN A 184 -9.98 9.83 16.59
N VAL A 185 -9.21 10.44 15.69
CA VAL A 185 -8.09 9.76 15.03
C VAL A 185 -7.03 9.36 16.05
N LEU A 186 -6.68 10.24 17.01
CA LEU A 186 -5.72 9.90 18.06
C LEU A 186 -6.19 8.70 18.89
N ARG A 187 -7.45 8.70 19.36
CA ARG A 187 -8.00 7.57 20.12
C ARG A 187 -7.99 6.27 19.30
N ALA A 188 -8.39 6.33 18.02
CA ALA A 188 -8.35 5.18 17.12
C ALA A 188 -6.91 4.67 16.93
N THR A 189 -5.94 5.56 16.73
CA THR A 189 -4.52 5.23 16.60
C THR A 189 -3.99 4.51 17.85
N VAL A 190 -4.28 5.06 19.05
CA VAL A 190 -3.88 4.43 20.32
C VAL A 190 -4.55 3.05 20.47
N GLY A 191 -5.87 2.96 20.21
CA GLY A 191 -6.60 1.69 20.25
C GLY A 191 -6.01 0.62 19.32
N LEU A 192 -5.63 1.01 18.11
CA LEU A 192 -4.98 0.11 17.15
C LEU A 192 -3.61 -0.39 17.64
N PHE A 193 -2.81 0.47 18.27
CA PHE A 193 -1.55 0.03 18.86
C PHE A 193 -1.76 -0.86 20.10
N VAL A 194 -2.80 -0.62 20.89
CA VAL A 194 -3.17 -1.52 22.00
C VAL A 194 -3.53 -2.91 21.47
N ILE A 195 -4.36 -2.98 20.41
CA ILE A 195 -4.71 -4.24 19.75
C ILE A 195 -3.45 -4.93 19.20
N CYS A 196 -2.62 -4.20 18.48
CA CYS A 196 -1.35 -4.71 17.93
C CYS A 196 -0.46 -5.28 19.04
N SER A 197 -0.28 -4.54 20.14
CA SER A 197 0.53 -4.97 21.28
C SER A 197 -0.05 -6.20 21.97
N ALA A 198 -1.38 -6.26 22.18
CA ALA A 198 -2.04 -7.41 22.77
C ALA A 198 -1.85 -8.68 21.93
N VAL A 199 -2.03 -8.58 20.61
CA VAL A 199 -1.77 -9.71 19.71
C VAL A 199 -0.29 -10.09 19.70
N GLY A 200 0.62 -9.11 19.67
CA GLY A 200 2.06 -9.35 19.74
C GLY A 200 2.50 -10.06 21.03
N VAL A 201 1.94 -9.68 22.19
CA VAL A 201 2.18 -10.34 23.47
C VAL A 201 1.63 -11.78 23.47
N ALA A 202 0.43 -11.98 22.91
CA ALA A 202 -0.15 -13.32 22.80
C ALA A 202 0.71 -14.23 21.90
N LEU A 203 1.18 -13.72 20.76
CA LEU A 203 2.09 -14.45 19.87
C LEU A 203 3.42 -14.76 20.55
N TYR A 204 3.98 -13.82 21.31
CA TYR A 204 5.19 -14.04 22.09
C TYR A 204 5.00 -15.13 23.15
N ALA A 205 3.90 -15.09 23.88
CA ALA A 205 3.57 -16.09 24.91
C ALA A 205 3.48 -17.53 24.33
N VAL A 206 2.99 -17.67 23.11
CA VAL A 206 2.87 -18.98 22.44
C VAL A 206 4.18 -19.42 21.78
N SER A 207 4.93 -18.51 21.15
CA SER A 207 6.09 -18.84 20.32
C SER A 207 7.43 -18.70 21.03
N GLY A 208 7.47 -18.02 22.18
CA GLY A 208 8.71 -17.70 22.92
C GLY A 208 9.62 -16.68 22.23
N LYS A 209 9.22 -16.09 21.12
CA LYS A 209 10.01 -15.12 20.35
C LYS A 209 9.15 -13.98 19.79
N PHE A 210 9.78 -12.84 19.54
CA PHE A 210 9.13 -11.73 18.84
C PHE A 210 8.90 -12.10 17.37
N ILE A 211 7.65 -11.96 16.89
CA ILE A 211 7.28 -12.22 15.52
C ILE A 211 6.97 -10.88 14.83
N PHE A 212 7.59 -10.62 13.69
CA PHE A 212 7.38 -9.40 12.94
C PHE A 212 5.99 -9.37 12.29
N THR A 213 5.38 -8.19 12.19
CA THR A 213 4.07 -8.01 11.52
C THR A 213 4.12 -8.40 10.05
N GLN A 214 5.28 -8.42 9.43
CA GLN A 214 5.49 -8.85 8.05
C GLN A 214 5.08 -10.31 7.80
N GLU A 215 5.21 -11.19 8.78
CA GLU A 215 4.80 -12.59 8.66
C GLU A 215 3.27 -12.74 8.55
N PHE A 216 2.54 -11.70 8.92
CA PHE A 216 1.08 -11.62 8.92
C PHE A 216 0.52 -10.69 7.84
N LYS A 217 1.35 -10.33 6.84
CA LYS A 217 0.99 -9.42 5.74
C LYS A 217 0.30 -10.14 4.58
N TYR A 218 0.52 -11.44 4.42
CA TYR A 218 0.11 -12.20 3.25
C TYR A 218 -0.61 -13.51 3.62
N PRO A 219 -1.96 -13.51 3.73
CA PRO A 219 -2.91 -12.39 3.62
C PRO A 219 -2.92 -11.50 4.87
N PRO A 220 -3.34 -10.21 4.73
CA PRO A 220 -3.31 -9.25 5.83
C PRO A 220 -4.17 -9.67 7.03
N SER A 221 -3.58 -9.85 8.21
CA SER A 221 -4.27 -10.20 9.44
C SER A 221 -4.48 -9.02 10.37
N LEU A 222 -5.18 -9.24 11.50
CA LEU A 222 -5.40 -8.24 12.55
C LEU A 222 -4.08 -7.65 13.07
N TYR A 223 -3.07 -8.49 13.31
CA TYR A 223 -1.78 -8.05 13.81
C TYR A 223 -1.11 -7.06 12.86
N TYR A 224 -1.08 -7.39 11.58
CA TYR A 224 -0.52 -6.52 10.55
C TYR A 224 -1.33 -5.24 10.34
N LEU A 225 -2.67 -5.36 10.21
CA LEU A 225 -3.52 -4.19 9.88
C LEU A 225 -3.65 -3.22 11.05
N SER A 226 -3.69 -3.71 12.29
CA SER A 226 -3.70 -2.83 13.46
C SER A 226 -2.42 -2.00 13.57
N TYR A 227 -1.25 -2.62 13.35
CA TYR A 227 0.01 -1.91 13.24
C TYR A 227 -0.01 -0.88 12.09
N ALA A 228 -0.38 -1.31 10.89
CA ALA A 228 -0.29 -0.48 9.70
C ALA A 228 -1.26 0.71 9.72
N LEU A 229 -2.49 0.51 10.21
CA LEU A 229 -3.45 1.61 10.40
C LEU A 229 -3.04 2.52 11.56
N GLY A 230 -2.49 1.97 12.64
CA GLY A 230 -1.91 2.75 13.74
C GLY A 230 -0.80 3.70 13.24
N MET A 231 0.18 3.18 12.51
CA MET A 231 1.24 3.98 11.89
C MET A 231 0.69 4.99 10.86
N SER A 232 -0.31 4.60 10.07
CA SER A 232 -0.98 5.50 9.13
C SER A 232 -1.68 6.66 9.86
N GLY A 233 -2.28 6.40 11.02
CA GLY A 233 -2.84 7.40 11.92
C GLY A 233 -1.79 8.37 12.47
N VAL A 234 -0.61 7.86 12.86
CA VAL A 234 0.53 8.70 13.27
C VAL A 234 0.95 9.63 12.12
N VAL A 235 1.11 9.09 10.90
CA VAL A 235 1.47 9.89 9.73
C VAL A 235 0.42 10.97 9.45
N TRP A 236 -0.88 10.65 9.58
CA TRP A 236 -1.94 11.63 9.41
C TRP A 236 -1.91 12.73 10.49
N LEU A 237 -1.75 12.35 11.76
CA LEU A 237 -1.68 13.29 12.89
C LEU A 237 -0.47 14.21 12.84
N THR A 238 0.62 13.78 12.24
CA THR A 238 1.87 14.55 12.09
C THR A 238 1.99 15.24 10.74
N ALA A 239 1.04 15.05 9.81
CA ALA A 239 1.12 15.53 8.43
C ALA A 239 1.34 17.04 8.31
N ASP A 240 0.66 17.84 9.16
CA ASP A 240 0.79 19.30 9.16
C ASP A 240 2.18 19.75 9.65
N ALA A 241 2.67 19.15 10.73
CA ALA A 241 4.01 19.44 11.25
C ALA A 241 5.10 19.08 10.23
N LEU A 242 4.97 17.90 9.59
CA LEU A 242 5.85 17.48 8.53
C LEU A 242 5.80 18.43 7.32
N LEU A 243 4.63 18.94 6.96
CA LEU A 243 4.48 19.90 5.88
C LEU A 243 5.17 21.24 6.20
N VAL A 244 5.06 21.73 7.44
CA VAL A 244 5.76 22.93 7.89
C VAL A 244 7.28 22.74 7.80
N THR A 245 7.80 21.62 8.29
CA THR A 245 9.23 21.28 8.23
C THR A 245 9.75 21.23 6.79
N ILE A 246 9.00 20.58 5.89
CA ILE A 246 9.36 20.45 4.46
C ILE A 246 9.37 21.82 3.77
N LYS A 247 8.42 22.70 4.11
CA LYS A 247 8.41 24.09 3.61
C LYS A 247 9.61 24.87 4.12
N HIS A 248 9.94 24.72 5.39
CA HIS A 248 11.09 25.38 6.02
C HIS A 248 12.42 24.97 5.35
N TRP A 249 12.57 23.71 4.99
CA TRP A 249 13.75 23.18 4.28
C TRP A 249 13.76 23.51 2.78
N GLY A 250 12.72 24.12 2.23
CA GLY A 250 12.63 24.48 0.82
C GLY A 250 12.43 23.28 -0.14
N VAL A 251 12.18 22.07 0.39
CA VAL A 251 12.07 20.85 -0.40
C VAL A 251 10.63 20.47 -0.77
N LEU A 252 9.70 21.42 -0.68
CA LEU A 252 8.29 21.15 -0.99
C LEU A 252 8.07 20.71 -2.44
N LYS A 253 8.74 21.37 -3.42
CA LYS A 253 8.59 21.04 -4.85
C LYS A 253 8.97 19.59 -5.16
N PRO A 254 10.16 19.07 -4.78
CA PRO A 254 10.51 17.68 -5.00
C PRO A 254 9.58 16.70 -4.27
N VAL A 255 9.15 17.00 -3.03
CA VAL A 255 8.20 16.15 -2.30
C VAL A 255 6.85 16.06 -3.01
N VAL A 256 6.33 17.18 -3.54
CA VAL A 256 5.07 17.19 -4.30
C VAL A 256 5.23 16.42 -5.62
N PHE A 257 6.34 16.63 -6.33
CA PHE A 257 6.66 15.88 -7.56
C PHE A 257 6.64 14.36 -7.31
N VAL A 258 7.34 13.88 -6.29
CA VAL A 258 7.37 12.46 -5.90
C VAL A 258 5.97 11.96 -5.55
N ALA A 259 5.19 12.72 -4.79
CA ALA A 259 3.84 12.33 -4.40
C ALA A 259 2.87 12.24 -5.59
N GLN A 260 3.01 13.10 -6.59
CA GLN A 260 2.19 13.11 -7.81
C GLN A 260 2.56 11.99 -8.77
N ASN A 261 3.84 11.66 -8.87
CA ASN A 261 4.39 10.67 -9.80
C ASN A 261 4.73 9.33 -9.11
N SER A 262 4.11 9.06 -7.97
CA SER A 262 4.44 7.92 -7.12
C SER A 262 4.38 6.56 -7.83
N LEU A 263 3.51 6.39 -8.83
CA LEU A 263 3.43 5.16 -9.62
C LEU A 263 4.66 4.94 -10.51
N TRP A 264 5.10 5.97 -11.21
CA TRP A 264 6.27 5.85 -12.09
C TRP A 264 7.56 5.65 -11.28
N ILE A 265 7.72 6.38 -10.17
CA ILE A 265 8.86 6.20 -9.27
C ILE A 265 8.83 4.81 -8.65
N TYR A 266 7.63 4.30 -8.30
CA TYR A 266 7.46 2.92 -7.85
C TYR A 266 7.89 1.91 -8.92
N LEU A 267 7.56 2.11 -10.18
CA LEU A 267 7.96 1.19 -11.25
C LEU A 267 9.48 1.24 -11.48
N TRP A 268 10.05 2.42 -11.61
CA TRP A 268 11.49 2.57 -11.88
C TRP A 268 12.38 2.13 -10.71
N HIS A 269 11.92 2.27 -9.44
CA HIS A 269 12.76 1.83 -8.32
C HIS A 269 13.08 0.33 -8.38
N MET A 270 12.20 -0.48 -8.95
CA MET A 270 12.40 -1.93 -9.08
C MET A 270 13.61 -2.24 -9.97
N ALA A 271 13.72 -1.57 -11.12
CA ALA A 271 14.90 -1.69 -11.99
C ALA A 271 16.20 -1.30 -11.25
N PHE A 272 16.16 -0.20 -10.49
CA PHE A 272 17.34 0.25 -9.76
C PHE A 272 17.69 -0.58 -8.52
N VAL A 273 16.70 -1.21 -7.88
CA VAL A 273 16.96 -2.18 -6.80
C VAL A 273 17.80 -3.36 -7.28
N ASP A 274 17.54 -3.83 -8.49
CA ASP A 274 18.26 -4.95 -9.08
C ASP A 274 19.67 -4.51 -9.58
N ILE A 275 19.80 -3.31 -10.13
CA ILE A 275 21.05 -2.79 -10.64
C ILE A 275 22.03 -2.42 -9.50
N PHE A 276 21.53 -1.82 -8.42
CA PHE A 276 22.40 -1.33 -7.34
C PHE A 276 22.70 -2.42 -6.32
N GLN A 277 23.84 -3.09 -6.45
CA GLN A 277 24.37 -4.06 -5.49
C GLN A 277 25.23 -3.35 -4.42
N LEU A 278 24.63 -2.42 -3.68
CA LEU A 278 25.28 -1.54 -2.72
C LEU A 278 24.75 -1.80 -1.28
N PRO A 279 25.51 -1.45 -0.23
CA PRO A 279 25.00 -1.46 1.14
C PRO A 279 23.76 -0.59 1.30
N PHE A 280 22.86 -0.99 2.20
CA PHE A 280 21.55 -0.37 2.44
C PHE A 280 21.57 1.16 2.51
N TYR A 281 22.49 1.74 3.27
CA TYR A 281 22.57 3.19 3.52
C TYR A 281 22.93 4.02 2.27
N ILE A 282 23.59 3.40 1.27
CA ILE A 282 23.86 4.02 -0.04
C ILE A 282 22.79 3.61 -1.06
N LYS A 283 22.37 2.35 -1.02
CA LYS A 283 21.38 1.79 -1.95
C LYS A 283 20.05 2.53 -1.88
N TYR A 284 19.54 2.80 -0.66
CA TYR A 284 18.24 3.45 -0.50
C TYR A 284 18.19 4.85 -1.14
N PRO A 285 19.04 5.83 -0.79
CA PRO A 285 19.00 7.12 -1.43
C PRO A 285 19.34 7.05 -2.93
N GLY A 286 20.22 6.15 -3.35
CA GLY A 286 20.57 5.95 -4.76
C GLY A 286 19.39 5.48 -5.60
N VAL A 287 18.69 4.42 -5.16
CA VAL A 287 17.48 3.92 -5.83
C VAL A 287 16.39 4.99 -5.88
N PHE A 288 16.15 5.66 -4.76
CA PHE A 288 15.12 6.70 -4.68
C PHE A 288 15.41 7.88 -5.61
N ALA A 289 16.64 8.37 -5.61
CA ALA A 289 17.05 9.48 -6.48
C ALA A 289 17.01 9.10 -7.97
N SER A 290 17.56 7.93 -8.34
CA SER A 290 17.59 7.47 -9.73
C SER A 290 16.18 7.25 -10.30
N ALA A 291 15.29 6.61 -9.53
CA ALA A 291 13.90 6.42 -9.94
C ALA A 291 13.16 7.77 -10.11
N SER A 292 13.43 8.72 -9.22
CA SER A 292 12.84 10.07 -9.30
C SER A 292 13.37 10.86 -10.51
N LEU A 293 14.67 10.77 -10.80
CA LEU A 293 15.29 11.46 -11.94
C LEU A 293 14.79 10.91 -13.27
N VAL A 294 14.74 9.58 -13.44
CA VAL A 294 14.19 8.98 -14.67
C VAL A 294 12.73 9.38 -14.86
N THR A 295 11.96 9.38 -13.79
CA THR A 295 10.55 9.82 -13.84
C THR A 295 10.47 11.30 -14.22
N LEU A 296 11.37 12.17 -13.74
CA LEU A 296 11.40 13.59 -14.09
C LEU A 296 11.68 13.82 -15.58
N VAL A 297 12.54 13.00 -16.18
CA VAL A 297 12.86 13.08 -17.62
C VAL A 297 11.70 12.52 -18.48
N GLN A 298 10.96 11.55 -17.96
CA GLN A 298 9.86 10.88 -18.66
C GLN A 298 8.56 11.73 -18.70
N VAL A 299 8.30 12.57 -17.71
CA VAL A 299 7.06 13.35 -17.53
C VAL A 299 7.25 14.81 -17.93
#